data_e1e1a572a6b625d47e080f39f70ef108
#
_entry.id   e1e1a572a6b625d47e080f39f70ef108
#
_cell.length_a   1.000
_cell.length_b   1.000
_cell.length_c   1.000
_cell.angle_alpha   90.00
_cell.angle_beta   90.00
_cell.angle_gamma   90.00
#
_symmetry.space_group_name_H-M   'P 1'
#
loop_
_entity.id
_entity.type
_entity.pdbx_description
1 polymer ?
#
loop_
_entity_poly.entity_id
_entity_poly.type
_entity_poly.pdbx_seq_one_letter_code
_entity_poly.pdbx_strand_id
1 'polypeptide(L)'
;MKVVAVNGSARKGGNTAIMIEAAFAPLRQAGIACEMISLAGKTVGGCTACMRCRHEADRQCHGRDDFGNEVITALDSADGILLASPVYFADITPELKAIIDRAGYVARGNAGMFTRKVGSGITVHRRAGAIHALDSINHFFLISDMIVVGSSYWNLGVGGTKGDADGDEEGLRTMRRLGENMTWLLQRIGG
;
A
#
# COMPACT_ATOMS: atom_id res chain seq x y z
N MET A 1 -16.08 -3.09 -7.34
CA MET A 1 -14.60 -3.00 -7.22
C MET A 1 -14.23 -2.43 -5.87
N LYS A 2 -13.07 -2.83 -5.34
CA LYS A 2 -12.56 -2.43 -4.02
C LYS A 2 -11.08 -2.09 -4.09
N VAL A 3 -10.68 -0.96 -3.49
CA VAL A 3 -9.28 -0.58 -3.30
C VAL A 3 -8.96 -0.62 -1.81
N VAL A 4 -7.88 -1.32 -1.46
CA VAL A 4 -7.36 -1.39 -0.09
C VAL A 4 -6.05 -0.63 -0.01
N ALA A 5 -5.93 0.30 0.94
CA ALA A 5 -4.69 0.98 1.28
C ALA A 5 -4.13 0.47 2.60
N VAL A 6 -2.86 0.09 2.62
CA VAL A 6 -2.12 -0.19 3.87
C VAL A 6 -1.33 1.05 4.26
N ASN A 7 -1.67 1.63 5.39
CA ASN A 7 -0.99 2.78 5.95
C ASN A 7 0.08 2.32 6.96
N GLY A 8 1.34 2.33 6.54
CA GLY A 8 2.50 1.96 7.36
C GLY A 8 2.92 2.99 8.41
N SER A 9 2.23 4.13 8.52
CA SER A 9 2.58 5.14 9.51
C SER A 9 2.29 4.69 10.94
N ALA A 10 3.26 4.88 11.84
CA ALA A 10 3.05 4.69 13.27
C ALA A 10 2.14 5.77 13.90
N ARG A 11 1.87 6.87 13.20
CA ARG A 11 1.03 7.97 13.66
C ARG A 11 -0.41 7.79 13.14
N LYS A 12 -1.34 7.52 14.03
CA LYS A 12 -2.77 7.45 13.68
C LYS A 12 -3.26 8.80 13.13
N GLY A 13 -3.86 8.79 11.92
CA GLY A 13 -4.32 10.00 11.24
C GLY A 13 -3.20 11.01 10.95
N GLY A 14 -2.00 10.54 10.60
CA GLY A 14 -0.86 11.38 10.22
C GLY A 14 -0.83 11.70 8.71
N ASN A 15 0.26 12.32 8.27
CA ASN A 15 0.43 12.80 6.88
C ASN A 15 0.23 11.73 5.82
N THR A 16 0.65 10.49 6.08
CA THR A 16 0.41 9.37 5.17
C THR A 16 -1.08 9.07 4.97
N ALA A 17 -1.88 9.18 6.04
CA ALA A 17 -3.34 9.02 5.94
C ALA A 17 -3.97 10.13 5.10
N ILE A 18 -3.52 11.37 5.23
CA ILE A 18 -3.98 12.51 4.42
C ILE A 18 -3.75 12.24 2.93
N MET A 19 -2.57 11.77 2.57
CA MET A 19 -2.24 11.44 1.17
C MET A 19 -3.07 10.26 0.63
N ILE A 20 -3.32 9.22 1.43
CA ILE A 20 -4.21 8.11 1.05
C ILE A 20 -5.63 8.63 0.81
N GLU A 21 -6.16 9.47 1.70
CA GLU A 21 -7.52 10.02 1.56
C GLU A 21 -7.66 10.89 0.31
N ALA A 22 -6.62 11.66 -0.04
CA ALA A 22 -6.60 12.41 -1.29
C ALA A 22 -6.65 11.51 -2.54
N ALA A 23 -5.96 10.35 -2.50
CA ALA A 23 -6.03 9.36 -3.59
C ALA A 23 -7.38 8.62 -3.60
N PHE A 24 -8.01 8.40 -2.46
CA PHE A 24 -9.32 7.75 -2.37
C PHE A 24 -10.48 8.62 -2.88
N ALA A 25 -10.34 9.93 -2.83
CA ALA A 25 -11.44 10.84 -3.20
C ALA A 25 -12.03 10.55 -4.61
N PRO A 26 -11.25 10.51 -5.71
CA PRO A 26 -11.82 10.20 -7.03
C PRO A 26 -12.29 8.74 -7.16
N LEU A 27 -11.69 7.79 -6.47
CA LEU A 27 -12.15 6.40 -6.46
C LEU A 27 -13.56 6.29 -5.86
N ARG A 28 -13.79 6.92 -4.70
CA ARG A 28 -15.10 6.95 -4.05
C ARG A 28 -16.15 7.68 -4.89
N GLN A 29 -15.77 8.78 -5.56
CA GLN A 29 -16.66 9.49 -6.50
C GLN A 29 -17.11 8.60 -7.65
N ALA A 30 -16.27 7.66 -8.07
CA ALA A 30 -16.57 6.67 -9.11
C ALA A 30 -17.31 5.42 -8.58
N GLY A 31 -17.71 5.39 -7.31
CA GLY A 31 -18.43 4.27 -6.69
C GLY A 31 -17.54 3.07 -6.33
N ILE A 32 -16.22 3.24 -6.32
CA ILE A 32 -15.27 2.19 -5.92
C ILE A 32 -15.16 2.18 -4.38
N ALA A 33 -15.35 1.03 -3.75
CA ALA A 33 -15.19 0.88 -2.31
C ALA A 33 -13.72 1.07 -1.91
N CYS A 34 -13.46 1.90 -0.89
CA CYS A 34 -12.11 2.21 -0.41
C CYS A 34 -12.00 1.89 1.07
N GLU A 35 -11.00 1.09 1.43
CA GLU A 35 -10.68 0.72 2.80
C GLU A 35 -9.23 1.09 3.13
N MET A 36 -9.01 1.79 4.25
CA MET A 36 -7.67 2.08 4.77
C MET A 36 -7.39 1.24 6.03
N ILE A 37 -6.38 0.40 5.97
CA ILE A 37 -5.87 -0.38 7.10
C ILE A 37 -4.66 0.32 7.67
N SER A 38 -4.77 0.77 8.93
CA SER A 38 -3.67 1.43 9.63
C SER A 38 -2.87 0.43 10.47
N LEU A 39 -1.55 0.44 10.31
CA LEU A 39 -0.62 -0.33 11.13
C LEU A 39 -0.26 0.38 12.45
N ALA A 40 -0.74 1.61 12.68
CA ALA A 40 -0.48 2.36 13.90
C ALA A 40 -0.97 1.62 15.16
N GLY A 41 -0.04 1.28 16.06
CA GLY A 41 -0.33 0.55 17.29
C GLY A 41 -0.67 -0.93 17.10
N LYS A 42 -0.47 -1.47 15.91
CA LYS A 42 -0.62 -2.89 15.61
C LYS A 42 0.72 -3.61 15.72
N THR A 43 0.69 -4.85 16.19
CA THR A 43 1.87 -5.72 16.15
C THR A 43 1.92 -6.43 14.81
N VAL A 44 3.01 -6.21 14.06
CA VAL A 44 3.30 -6.87 12.79
C VAL A 44 4.76 -7.30 12.79
N GLY A 45 4.99 -8.59 12.93
CA GLY A 45 6.34 -9.16 12.91
C GLY A 45 6.80 -9.55 11.51
N GLY A 46 8.11 -9.53 11.29
CA GLY A 46 8.74 -9.93 10.04
C GLY A 46 8.52 -11.42 9.71
N CYS A 47 8.74 -11.80 8.46
CA CYS A 47 8.68 -13.19 8.00
C CYS A 47 9.73 -14.05 8.73
N THR A 48 9.34 -15.22 9.21
CA THR A 48 10.23 -16.18 9.89
C THR A 48 10.85 -17.21 8.95
N ALA A 49 10.60 -17.08 7.64
CA ALA A 49 11.04 -18.02 6.61
C ALA A 49 10.65 -19.49 6.88
N CYS A 50 9.57 -19.75 7.61
CA CYS A 50 9.11 -21.10 7.95
C CYS A 50 8.53 -21.89 6.77
N MET A 51 8.28 -21.23 5.64
CA MET A 51 7.77 -21.79 4.37
C MET A 51 6.39 -22.45 4.44
N ARG A 52 5.69 -22.43 5.59
CA ARG A 52 4.39 -23.08 5.77
C ARG A 52 3.33 -22.53 4.81
N CYS A 53 3.34 -21.21 4.52
CA CYS A 53 2.41 -20.60 3.55
C CYS A 53 2.48 -21.22 2.14
N ARG A 54 3.61 -21.86 1.77
CA ARG A 54 3.76 -22.58 0.49
C ARG A 54 3.24 -24.01 0.55
N HIS A 55 3.32 -24.65 1.73
CA HIS A 55 2.86 -26.03 1.92
C HIS A 55 1.35 -26.09 2.13
N GLU A 56 0.83 -25.21 2.98
CA GLU A 56 -0.61 -25.15 3.27
C GLU A 56 -1.40 -24.58 2.09
N ALA A 57 -0.81 -23.61 1.36
CA ALA A 57 -1.39 -22.96 0.18
C ALA A 57 -2.84 -22.43 0.40
N ASP A 58 -3.12 -21.93 1.60
CA ASP A 58 -4.43 -21.45 2.05
C ASP A 58 -4.55 -19.92 2.12
N ARG A 59 -3.61 -19.21 1.47
CA ARG A 59 -3.51 -17.75 1.42
C ARG A 59 -3.25 -17.07 2.77
N GLN A 60 -2.67 -17.81 3.75
CA GLN A 60 -2.36 -17.32 5.09
C GLN A 60 -0.87 -17.43 5.42
N CYS A 61 -0.42 -16.56 6.32
CA CYS A 61 0.91 -16.64 6.92
C CYS A 61 0.84 -17.41 8.24
N HIS A 62 1.51 -18.56 8.32
CA HIS A 62 1.52 -19.42 9.51
C HIS A 62 2.74 -19.19 10.43
N GLY A 63 3.63 -18.26 10.08
CA GLY A 63 4.83 -17.98 10.86
C GLY A 63 4.61 -17.03 12.03
N ARG A 64 3.47 -16.35 12.08
CA ARG A 64 3.13 -15.35 13.09
C ARG A 64 1.62 -15.36 13.39
N ASP A 65 1.31 -15.21 14.66
CA ASP A 65 -0.05 -14.93 15.14
C ASP A 65 -0.10 -13.45 15.55
N ASP A 66 -0.39 -12.59 14.58
CA ASP A 66 -0.44 -11.13 14.72
C ASP A 66 -1.33 -10.51 13.62
N PHE A 67 -1.44 -9.19 13.58
CA PHE A 67 -2.31 -8.46 12.66
C PHE A 67 -2.00 -8.67 11.15
N GLY A 68 -0.91 -9.34 10.81
CA GLY A 68 -0.47 -9.50 9.42
C GLY A 68 -1.44 -10.28 8.53
N ASN A 69 -2.11 -11.31 9.06
CA ASN A 69 -3.07 -12.08 8.25
C ASN A 69 -4.35 -11.31 7.93
N GLU A 70 -4.81 -10.43 8.83
CA GLU A 70 -5.93 -9.54 8.53
C GLU A 70 -5.60 -8.64 7.33
N VAL A 71 -4.37 -8.09 7.30
CA VAL A 71 -3.89 -7.28 6.17
C VAL A 71 -3.79 -8.12 4.89
N ILE A 72 -3.18 -9.31 4.94
CA ILE A 72 -3.01 -10.20 3.78
C ILE A 72 -4.37 -10.58 3.19
N THR A 73 -5.35 -10.92 4.02
CA THR A 73 -6.72 -11.25 3.59
C THR A 73 -7.39 -10.05 2.90
N ALA A 74 -7.23 -8.85 3.44
CA ALA A 74 -7.78 -7.64 2.83
C ALA A 74 -7.14 -7.35 1.46
N LEU A 75 -5.80 -7.49 1.35
CA LEU A 75 -5.08 -7.34 0.08
C LEU A 75 -5.50 -8.38 -0.96
N ASP A 76 -5.75 -9.63 -0.53
CA ASP A 76 -6.23 -10.68 -1.42
C ASP A 76 -7.63 -10.38 -1.97
N SER A 77 -8.51 -9.78 -1.17
CA SER A 77 -9.87 -9.43 -1.58
C SER A 77 -9.98 -8.17 -2.44
N ALA A 78 -8.90 -7.41 -2.60
CA ALA A 78 -8.91 -6.12 -3.30
C ALA A 78 -8.68 -6.28 -4.81
N ASP A 79 -9.30 -5.40 -5.62
CA ASP A 79 -9.00 -5.22 -7.03
C ASP A 79 -7.81 -4.26 -7.24
N GLY A 80 -7.66 -3.30 -6.32
CA GLY A 80 -6.56 -2.35 -6.29
C GLY A 80 -5.91 -2.23 -4.90
N ILE A 81 -4.60 -2.01 -4.86
CA ILE A 81 -3.78 -1.96 -3.64
C ILE A 81 -2.96 -0.67 -3.62
N LEU A 82 -3.08 0.10 -2.54
CA LEU A 82 -2.17 1.19 -2.21
C LEU A 82 -1.31 0.77 -1.02
N LEU A 83 0.02 0.84 -1.17
CA LEU A 83 0.94 0.70 -0.05
C LEU A 83 1.54 2.07 0.26
N ALA A 84 1.34 2.55 1.48
CA ALA A 84 1.73 3.89 1.85
C ALA A 84 2.61 3.92 3.11
N SER A 85 3.70 4.68 3.08
CA SER A 85 4.65 4.78 4.19
C SER A 85 5.17 6.19 4.40
N PRO A 86 5.38 6.63 5.65
CA PRO A 86 6.34 7.69 5.89
C PRO A 86 7.76 7.16 5.63
N VAL A 87 8.68 8.07 5.34
CA VAL A 87 10.10 7.73 5.16
C VAL A 87 10.80 7.62 6.51
N TYR A 88 11.32 6.44 6.83
CA TYR A 88 12.15 6.16 7.98
C TYR A 88 13.55 5.74 7.51
N PHE A 89 14.57 6.56 7.82
CA PHE A 89 15.96 6.30 7.41
C PHE A 89 16.10 5.92 5.92
N ALA A 90 15.50 6.77 5.06
CA ALA A 90 15.47 6.65 3.61
C ALA A 90 14.66 5.47 3.04
N ASP A 91 13.95 4.71 3.85
CA ASP A 91 13.13 3.57 3.42
C ASP A 91 11.73 3.61 4.06
N ILE A 92 10.92 2.59 3.78
CA ILE A 92 9.60 2.37 4.37
C ILE A 92 9.70 1.96 5.84
N THR A 93 8.56 2.00 6.54
CA THR A 93 8.50 1.55 7.94
C THR A 93 8.71 0.04 8.05
N PRO A 94 9.30 -0.46 9.16
CA PRO A 94 9.52 -1.89 9.36
C PRO A 94 8.22 -2.71 9.36
N GLU A 95 7.11 -2.15 9.86
CA GLU A 95 5.80 -2.81 9.85
C GLU A 95 5.29 -3.00 8.43
N LEU A 96 5.41 -2.00 7.55
CA LEU A 96 5.01 -2.14 6.15
C LEU A 96 5.93 -3.11 5.42
N LYS A 97 7.24 -3.08 5.70
CA LYS A 97 8.19 -4.06 5.13
C LYS A 97 7.84 -5.48 5.54
N ALA A 98 7.48 -5.70 6.81
CA ALA A 98 7.02 -7.00 7.30
C ALA A 98 5.77 -7.51 6.56
N ILE A 99 4.80 -6.62 6.29
CA ILE A 99 3.62 -6.96 5.46
C ILE A 99 4.06 -7.34 4.04
N ILE A 100 4.90 -6.54 3.39
CA ILE A 100 5.41 -6.81 2.04
C ILE A 100 6.08 -8.18 1.95
N ASP A 101 6.98 -8.50 2.88
CA ASP A 101 7.69 -9.77 2.88
C ASP A 101 6.74 -10.96 3.09
N ARG A 102 5.80 -10.83 4.03
CA ARG A 102 4.85 -11.90 4.34
C ARG A 102 3.82 -12.09 3.23
N ALA A 103 3.20 -11.00 2.75
CA ALA A 103 2.26 -11.07 1.63
C ALA A 103 2.91 -11.63 0.36
N GLY A 104 4.15 -11.22 0.07
CA GLY A 104 4.93 -11.73 -1.05
C GLY A 104 5.21 -13.23 -0.96
N TYR A 105 5.61 -13.74 0.22
CA TYR A 105 5.81 -15.19 0.40
C TYR A 105 4.51 -15.99 0.35
N VAL A 106 3.41 -15.46 0.92
CA VAL A 106 2.09 -16.08 0.80
C VAL A 106 1.67 -16.14 -0.66
N ALA A 107 1.77 -15.05 -1.41
CA ALA A 107 1.42 -15.01 -2.83
C ALA A 107 2.25 -15.98 -3.68
N ARG A 108 3.53 -16.18 -3.36
CA ARG A 108 4.40 -17.17 -4.02
C ARG A 108 3.97 -18.62 -3.80
N GLY A 109 3.27 -18.91 -2.71
CA GLY A 109 2.67 -20.21 -2.42
C GLY A 109 1.25 -20.39 -2.98
N ASN A 110 0.63 -19.28 -3.43
CA ASN A 110 -0.77 -19.24 -3.84
C ASN A 110 -0.91 -18.56 -5.20
N ALA A 111 -0.87 -19.34 -6.26
CA ALA A 111 -0.83 -18.86 -7.63
C ALA A 111 -1.94 -17.81 -7.93
N GLY A 112 -1.55 -16.74 -8.59
CA GLY A 112 -2.46 -15.70 -9.08
C GLY A 112 -3.01 -14.76 -8.00
N MET A 113 -2.55 -14.85 -6.74
CA MET A 113 -3.11 -14.07 -5.63
C MET A 113 -3.10 -12.55 -5.88
N PHE A 114 -2.05 -12.02 -6.50
CA PHE A 114 -1.95 -10.59 -6.83
C PHE A 114 -1.87 -10.30 -8.34
N THR A 115 -1.81 -11.33 -9.17
CA THR A 115 -1.67 -11.20 -10.62
C THR A 115 -2.72 -10.25 -11.20
N ARG A 116 -2.25 -9.24 -11.95
CA ARG A 116 -3.05 -8.21 -12.62
C ARG A 116 -3.87 -7.30 -11.73
N LYS A 117 -3.73 -7.36 -10.40
CA LYS A 117 -4.30 -6.31 -9.54
C LYS A 117 -3.60 -4.99 -9.80
N VAL A 118 -4.33 -3.90 -9.63
CA VAL A 118 -3.79 -2.55 -9.78
C VAL A 118 -3.05 -2.16 -8.51
N GLY A 119 -1.80 -1.71 -8.61
CA GLY A 119 -0.98 -1.33 -7.47
C GLY A 119 -0.38 0.06 -7.60
N SER A 120 -0.21 0.77 -6.47
CA SER A 120 0.62 1.97 -6.42
C SER A 120 1.19 2.24 -5.03
N GLY A 121 2.41 2.78 -4.99
CA GLY A 121 3.07 3.24 -3.77
C GLY A 121 2.77 4.73 -3.50
N ILE A 122 2.73 5.08 -2.21
CA ILE A 122 2.68 6.46 -1.72
C ILE A 122 3.73 6.60 -0.62
N THR A 123 4.59 7.62 -0.70
CA THR A 123 5.54 7.89 0.37
C THR A 123 5.44 9.34 0.86
N VAL A 124 5.64 9.53 2.16
CA VAL A 124 5.60 10.86 2.78
C VAL A 124 6.90 11.11 3.52
N HIS A 125 7.54 12.22 3.21
CA HIS A 125 8.83 12.57 3.77
C HIS A 125 8.85 14.00 4.33
N ARG A 126 9.76 14.24 5.26
CA ARG A 126 10.02 15.59 5.75
C ARG A 126 10.94 16.37 4.80
N ARG A 127 11.95 15.70 4.22
CA ARG A 127 13.00 16.36 3.42
C ARG A 127 13.56 15.51 2.28
N ALA A 128 13.89 14.22 2.50
CA ALA A 128 14.55 13.37 1.52
C ALA A 128 14.23 11.89 1.74
N GLY A 129 14.71 11.01 0.82
CA GLY A 129 14.58 9.55 0.92
C GLY A 129 13.30 8.96 0.37
N ALA A 130 12.35 9.78 -0.09
CA ALA A 130 11.04 9.30 -0.54
C ALA A 130 11.11 8.45 -1.81
N ILE A 131 11.99 8.77 -2.74
CA ILE A 131 12.15 8.01 -3.99
C ILE A 131 12.61 6.59 -3.69
N HIS A 132 13.61 6.42 -2.84
CA HIS A 132 14.08 5.09 -2.45
C HIS A 132 12.98 4.27 -1.76
N ALA A 133 12.23 4.87 -0.84
CA ALA A 133 11.10 4.21 -0.18
C ALA A 133 9.98 3.85 -1.17
N LEU A 134 9.73 4.69 -2.20
CA LEU A 134 8.78 4.41 -3.27
C LEU A 134 9.24 3.21 -4.12
N ASP A 135 10.52 3.13 -4.44
CA ASP A 135 11.11 2.01 -5.19
C ASP A 135 10.98 0.71 -4.40
N SER A 136 11.23 0.73 -3.08
CA SER A 136 11.03 -0.42 -2.20
C SER A 136 9.60 -0.98 -2.29
N ILE A 137 8.59 -0.11 -2.37
CA ILE A 137 7.19 -0.51 -2.55
C ILE A 137 6.97 -1.06 -3.98
N ASN A 138 7.47 -0.38 -5.00
CA ASN A 138 7.27 -0.77 -6.40
C ASN A 138 7.87 -2.14 -6.72
N HIS A 139 8.99 -2.51 -6.08
CA HIS A 139 9.57 -3.86 -6.22
C HIS A 139 8.57 -4.96 -5.84
N PHE A 140 7.75 -4.76 -4.80
CA PHE A 140 6.72 -5.72 -4.43
C PHE A 140 5.65 -5.87 -5.52
N PHE A 141 5.16 -4.78 -6.06
CA PHE A 141 4.14 -4.82 -7.12
C PHE A 141 4.65 -5.51 -8.38
N LEU A 142 5.86 -5.14 -8.82
CA LEU A 142 6.47 -5.69 -10.03
C LEU A 142 6.74 -7.19 -9.93
N ILE A 143 7.30 -7.67 -8.80
CA ILE A 143 7.56 -9.11 -8.60
C ILE A 143 6.28 -9.92 -8.38
N SER A 144 5.17 -9.27 -8.03
CA SER A 144 3.86 -9.87 -7.79
C SER A 144 2.96 -9.91 -9.04
N ASP A 145 3.51 -9.58 -10.22
CA ASP A 145 2.78 -9.57 -11.51
C ASP A 145 1.58 -8.60 -11.49
N MET A 146 1.73 -7.45 -10.80
CA MET A 146 0.73 -6.41 -10.68
C MET A 146 0.90 -5.32 -11.73
N ILE A 147 -0.15 -4.55 -12.00
CA ILE A 147 -0.12 -3.39 -12.88
C ILE A 147 0.14 -2.14 -12.04
N VAL A 148 1.32 -1.54 -12.18
CA VAL A 148 1.70 -0.34 -11.41
C VAL A 148 1.18 0.91 -12.08
N VAL A 149 0.46 1.76 -11.30
CA VAL A 149 -0.12 3.02 -11.76
C VAL A 149 0.68 4.20 -11.23
N GLY A 150 1.05 5.09 -12.12
CA GLY A 150 1.62 6.39 -11.79
C GLY A 150 0.58 7.52 -11.72
N SER A 151 1.07 8.72 -11.44
CA SER A 151 0.29 9.96 -11.41
C SER A 151 0.91 11.04 -12.31
N SER A 152 0.71 12.31 -12.01
CA SER A 152 1.34 13.43 -12.72
C SER A 152 2.80 13.67 -12.33
N TYR A 153 3.25 13.10 -11.22
CA TYR A 153 4.61 13.15 -10.69
C TYR A 153 4.89 11.89 -9.86
N TRP A 154 6.05 11.77 -9.20
CA TRP A 154 6.24 10.70 -8.22
C TRP A 154 5.22 10.82 -7.09
N ASN A 155 4.70 9.71 -6.60
CA ASN A 155 3.65 9.69 -5.57
C ASN A 155 4.22 10.02 -4.18
N LEU A 156 4.62 11.26 -4.01
CA LEU A 156 5.27 11.77 -2.82
C LEU A 156 4.39 12.83 -2.14
N GLY A 157 4.45 12.85 -0.80
CA GLY A 157 3.91 13.93 0.02
C GLY A 157 4.97 14.50 0.94
N VAL A 158 4.87 15.77 1.25
CA VAL A 158 5.78 16.50 2.15
C VAL A 158 5.07 16.80 3.47
N GLY A 159 5.72 16.47 4.59
CA GLY A 159 5.22 16.81 5.91
C GLY A 159 6.09 16.23 7.02
N GLY A 160 6.48 17.05 7.99
CA GLY A 160 7.33 16.68 9.14
C GLY A 160 6.53 16.41 10.40
N THR A 161 5.65 17.33 10.79
CA THR A 161 4.72 17.15 11.90
C THR A 161 3.37 16.62 11.41
N LYS A 162 2.57 16.11 12.34
CA LYS A 162 1.23 15.59 12.01
C LYS A 162 0.34 16.72 11.49
N GLY A 163 -0.23 16.52 10.30
CA GLY A 163 -1.12 17.48 9.65
C GLY A 163 -0.43 18.36 8.59
N ASP A 164 0.90 18.42 8.55
CA ASP A 164 1.62 19.28 7.59
C ASP A 164 1.25 18.98 6.12
N ALA A 165 0.91 17.74 5.83
CA ALA A 165 0.55 17.32 4.47
C ALA A 165 -0.76 17.93 3.95
N ASP A 166 -1.60 18.51 4.82
CA ASP A 166 -2.76 19.30 4.39
C ASP A 166 -2.35 20.57 3.63
N GLY A 167 -1.15 21.08 3.89
CA GLY A 167 -0.57 22.24 3.20
C GLY A 167 0.25 21.87 1.95
N ASP A 168 0.49 20.61 1.67
CA ASP A 168 1.22 20.16 0.48
C ASP A 168 0.30 20.07 -0.74
N GLU A 169 0.01 21.23 -1.33
CA GLU A 169 -0.91 21.32 -2.47
C GLU A 169 -0.47 20.48 -3.68
N GLU A 170 0.84 20.40 -3.97
CA GLU A 170 1.37 19.62 -5.08
C GLU A 170 1.20 18.13 -4.80
N GLY A 171 1.56 17.65 -3.61
CA GLY A 171 1.36 16.28 -3.18
C GLY A 171 -0.11 15.88 -3.22
N LEU A 172 -1.01 16.72 -2.71
CA LEU A 172 -2.45 16.46 -2.74
C LEU A 172 -3.01 16.38 -4.17
N ARG A 173 -2.56 17.27 -5.08
CA ARG A 173 -2.94 17.18 -6.52
C ARG A 173 -2.43 15.89 -7.15
N THR A 174 -1.18 15.52 -6.86
CA THR A 174 -0.55 14.28 -7.33
C THR A 174 -1.33 13.05 -6.86
N MET A 175 -1.76 13.01 -5.60
CA MET A 175 -2.57 11.91 -5.06
C MET A 175 -3.95 11.83 -5.69
N ARG A 176 -4.62 12.96 -5.92
CA ARG A 176 -5.91 12.98 -6.65
C ARG A 176 -5.72 12.42 -8.07
N ARG A 177 -4.66 12.82 -8.76
CA ARG A 177 -4.34 12.30 -10.10
C ARG A 177 -4.06 10.80 -10.08
N LEU A 178 -3.37 10.30 -9.05
CA LEU A 178 -3.20 8.87 -8.85
C LEU A 178 -4.55 8.14 -8.75
N GLY A 179 -5.45 8.65 -7.92
CA GLY A 179 -6.80 8.08 -7.77
C GLY A 179 -7.60 8.10 -9.06
N GLU A 180 -7.52 9.18 -9.86
CA GLU A 180 -8.14 9.26 -11.18
C GLU A 180 -7.60 8.19 -12.14
N ASN A 181 -6.27 8.03 -12.19
CA ASN A 181 -5.64 7.03 -13.05
C ASN A 181 -5.99 5.59 -12.61
N MET A 182 -6.01 5.32 -11.31
CA MET A 182 -6.46 4.03 -10.78
C MET A 182 -7.93 3.77 -11.11
N THR A 183 -8.80 4.77 -10.98
CA THR A 183 -10.22 4.69 -11.34
C THR A 183 -10.38 4.32 -12.81
N TRP A 184 -9.70 5.07 -13.70
CA TRP A 184 -9.74 4.82 -15.13
C TRP A 184 -9.32 3.39 -15.49
N LEU A 185 -8.21 2.92 -14.90
CA LEU A 185 -7.69 1.59 -15.17
C LEU A 185 -8.62 0.49 -14.64
N LEU A 186 -9.06 0.60 -13.38
CA LEU A 186 -9.95 -0.38 -12.75
C LEU A 186 -11.26 -0.53 -13.53
N GLN A 187 -11.85 0.56 -14.02
CA GLN A 187 -13.05 0.52 -14.86
C GLN A 187 -12.81 -0.14 -16.23
N ARG A 188 -11.58 -0.10 -16.75
CA ARG A 188 -11.23 -0.71 -18.05
C ARG A 188 -10.95 -2.21 -17.97
N ILE A 189 -10.41 -2.68 -16.84
CA ILE A 189 -10.04 -4.09 -16.67
C ILE A 189 -11.10 -4.90 -15.90
N GLY A 190 -12.01 -4.26 -15.20
CA GLY A 190 -13.07 -4.88 -14.40
C GLY A 190 -14.43 -4.98 -15.10
N GLY A 191 -14.51 -4.60 -16.40
CA GLY A 191 -15.71 -4.66 -17.24
C GLY A 191 -15.80 -5.92 -18.08
#